data_fbedb16acaac09d70038d00f4e5c5ee6
#
_entry.id   fbedb16acaac09d70038d00f4e5c5ee6
#
_cell.length_a   1.000
_cell.length_b   1.000
_cell.length_c   1.000
_cell.angle_alpha   90.00
_cell.angle_beta   90.00
_cell.angle_gamma   90.00
#
_symmetry.space_group_name_H-M   'P 1'
#
loop_
_entity.id
_entity.type
_entity.pdbx_description
1 polymer ?
#
loop_
_entity_poly.entity_id
_entity_poly.type
_entity_poly.pdbx_seq_one_letter_code
_entity_poly.pdbx_strand_id
1 'polypeptide(L)'
;MIIVFKSGITKKQETAVLQEIRKRGYKPHLMRGVARTVVGAIGDELTHANLDTLTTQFPAVVESVMPVQKRYKLVSREAHPANSTIKVRNHVIGGRKIQIMAGPCSVESEKQLLDTAVAVKAAGATILRGGAFKPRTSPYEFQGLGEKGLKLLAKARQETGLAVITE
;
A
#
# COMPACT_ATOMS: atom_id res chain seq x y z
N MET A 1 -3.33 4.84 -17.31
CA MET A 1 -1.87 5.02 -17.55
C MET A 1 -1.63 6.02 -18.66
N ILE A 2 -0.49 6.71 -18.68
CA ILE A 2 -0.05 7.60 -19.77
C ILE A 2 1.18 6.99 -20.43
N ILE A 3 1.12 6.82 -21.75
CA ILE A 3 2.22 6.31 -22.57
C ILE A 3 2.77 7.47 -23.39
N VAL A 4 4.06 7.75 -23.26
CA VAL A 4 4.76 8.80 -23.99
C VAL A 4 5.48 8.18 -25.18
N PHE A 5 5.25 8.74 -26.38
CA PHE A 5 5.94 8.31 -27.59
C PHE A 5 7.21 9.11 -27.83
N LYS A 6 8.21 8.46 -28.40
CA LYS A 6 9.41 9.11 -28.90
C LYS A 6 9.08 10.01 -30.10
N SER A 7 9.90 11.02 -30.32
CA SER A 7 9.77 11.89 -31.47
C SER A 7 10.08 11.14 -32.78
N GLY A 8 9.42 11.52 -33.87
CA GLY A 8 9.71 11.00 -35.21
C GLY A 8 9.20 9.58 -35.50
N ILE A 9 8.29 9.03 -34.68
CA ILE A 9 7.68 7.73 -34.96
C ILE A 9 6.78 7.79 -36.21
N THR A 10 6.74 6.68 -36.95
CA THR A 10 5.87 6.53 -38.10
C THR A 10 4.43 6.19 -37.67
N LYS A 11 3.47 6.51 -38.55
CA LYS A 11 2.05 6.18 -38.31
C LYS A 11 1.80 4.67 -38.15
N LYS A 12 2.60 3.84 -38.82
CA LYS A 12 2.55 2.38 -38.70
C LYS A 12 2.98 1.93 -37.30
N GLN A 13 4.03 2.50 -36.77
CA GLN A 13 4.53 2.23 -35.42
C GLN A 13 3.53 2.70 -34.37
N GLU A 14 2.98 3.91 -34.52
CA GLU A 14 1.91 4.42 -33.62
C GLU A 14 0.73 3.44 -33.59
N THR A 15 0.25 3.01 -34.75
CA THR A 15 -0.90 2.09 -34.87
C THR A 15 -0.62 0.76 -34.17
N ALA A 16 0.58 0.20 -34.29
CA ALA A 16 0.96 -1.05 -33.65
C ALA A 16 0.85 -0.97 -32.13
N VAL A 17 1.33 0.11 -31.52
CA VAL A 17 1.23 0.32 -30.06
C VAL A 17 -0.23 0.52 -29.64
N LEU A 18 -1.01 1.29 -30.38
CA LEU A 18 -2.44 1.50 -30.10
C LEU A 18 -3.25 0.18 -30.17
N GLN A 19 -2.92 -0.71 -31.09
CA GLN A 19 -3.53 -2.04 -31.19
C GLN A 19 -3.16 -2.90 -29.96
N GLU A 20 -1.90 -2.88 -29.55
CA GLU A 20 -1.46 -3.64 -28.38
C GLU A 20 -2.14 -3.14 -27.09
N ILE A 21 -2.30 -1.81 -26.93
CA ILE A 21 -3.05 -1.22 -25.81
C ILE A 21 -4.50 -1.73 -25.79
N ARG A 22 -5.18 -1.77 -26.94
CA ARG A 22 -6.55 -2.31 -27.04
C ARG A 22 -6.60 -3.80 -26.72
N LYS A 23 -5.65 -4.58 -27.22
CA LYS A 23 -5.55 -6.02 -26.95
C LYS A 23 -5.41 -6.32 -25.46
N ARG A 24 -4.78 -5.42 -24.71
CA ARG A 24 -4.64 -5.51 -23.25
C ARG A 24 -5.87 -5.00 -22.48
N GLY A 25 -6.97 -4.66 -23.15
CA GLY A 25 -8.23 -4.27 -22.55
C GLY A 25 -8.44 -2.76 -22.37
N TYR A 26 -7.42 -1.94 -22.65
CA TYR A 26 -7.52 -0.49 -22.48
C TYR A 26 -8.09 0.21 -23.73
N LYS A 27 -8.80 1.33 -23.52
CA LYS A 27 -9.23 2.24 -24.58
C LYS A 27 -8.16 3.33 -24.75
N PRO A 28 -7.39 3.35 -25.85
CA PRO A 28 -6.39 4.37 -26.06
C PRO A 28 -7.04 5.70 -26.48
N HIS A 29 -6.61 6.78 -25.84
CA HIS A 29 -6.92 8.16 -26.21
C HIS A 29 -5.64 8.87 -26.62
N LEU A 30 -5.50 9.12 -27.92
CA LEU A 30 -4.31 9.75 -28.50
C LEU A 30 -4.40 11.27 -28.34
N MET A 31 -3.36 11.87 -27.77
CA MET A 31 -3.22 13.31 -27.58
C MET A 31 -1.93 13.77 -28.29
N ARG A 32 -2.08 14.67 -29.25
CA ARG A 32 -0.95 15.22 -30.01
C ARG A 32 -0.61 16.60 -29.48
N GLY A 33 0.49 16.70 -28.75
CA GLY A 33 1.07 17.97 -28.33
C GLY A 33 2.03 18.53 -29.38
N VAL A 34 2.46 19.78 -29.19
CA VAL A 34 3.41 20.45 -30.08
C VAL A 34 4.77 19.73 -30.08
N ALA A 35 5.25 19.29 -28.92
CA ALA A 35 6.56 18.65 -28.78
C ALA A 35 6.50 17.11 -28.76
N ARG A 36 5.41 16.52 -28.28
CA ARG A 36 5.29 15.07 -28.06
C ARG A 36 3.87 14.57 -28.29
N THR A 37 3.77 13.31 -28.70
CA THR A 37 2.52 12.58 -28.75
C THR A 37 2.43 11.67 -27.52
N VAL A 38 1.29 11.69 -26.84
CA VAL A 38 1.01 10.84 -25.68
C VAL A 38 -0.29 10.08 -25.88
N VAL A 39 -0.39 8.92 -25.26
CA VAL A 39 -1.61 8.10 -25.24
C VAL A 39 -2.09 7.94 -23.82
N GLY A 40 -3.31 8.40 -23.56
CA GLY A 40 -4.05 8.04 -22.34
C GLY A 40 -4.65 6.64 -22.53
N ALA A 41 -4.18 5.64 -21.79
CA ALA A 41 -4.81 4.32 -21.73
C ALA A 41 -5.88 4.35 -20.65
N ILE A 42 -7.14 4.38 -21.07
CA ILE A 42 -8.33 4.43 -20.19
C ILE A 42 -8.78 3.00 -19.91
N GLY A 43 -8.78 2.61 -18.64
CA GLY A 43 -9.14 1.27 -18.17
C GLY A 43 -8.73 1.09 -16.71
N ASP A 44 -9.14 -0.03 -16.12
CA ASP A 44 -8.81 -0.37 -14.74
C ASP A 44 -7.51 -1.16 -14.70
N GLU A 45 -6.48 -0.60 -14.05
CA GLU A 45 -5.15 -1.21 -13.92
C GLU A 45 -5.15 -2.50 -13.08
N LEU A 46 -6.20 -2.75 -12.29
CA LEU A 46 -6.33 -3.96 -11.48
C LEU A 46 -6.90 -5.14 -12.27
N THR A 47 -7.72 -4.86 -13.29
CA THR A 47 -8.41 -5.89 -14.07
C THR A 47 -7.80 -6.12 -15.45
N HIS A 48 -6.94 -5.21 -15.90
CA HIS A 48 -6.34 -5.25 -17.25
C HIS A 48 -4.86 -5.64 -17.20
N ALA A 49 -4.34 -6.15 -18.30
CA ALA A 49 -2.94 -6.54 -18.40
C ALA A 49 -2.00 -5.34 -18.24
N ASN A 50 -0.86 -5.57 -17.57
CA ASN A 50 0.14 -4.52 -17.30
C ASN A 50 0.68 -3.89 -18.59
N LEU A 51 0.73 -2.56 -18.64
CA LEU A 51 1.26 -1.79 -19.76
C LEU A 51 2.75 -1.41 -19.62
N ASP A 52 3.39 -1.65 -18.45
CA ASP A 52 4.79 -1.28 -18.21
C ASP A 52 5.75 -1.95 -19.19
N THR A 53 5.41 -3.15 -19.65
CA THR A 53 6.20 -3.89 -20.66
C THR A 53 6.18 -3.28 -22.07
N LEU A 54 5.35 -2.27 -22.34
CA LEU A 54 5.35 -1.59 -23.64
C LEU A 54 6.68 -0.90 -23.94
N THR A 55 7.42 -0.43 -22.94
CA THR A 55 8.75 0.16 -23.10
C THR A 55 9.76 -0.84 -23.63
N THR A 56 9.69 -2.09 -23.20
CA THR A 56 10.57 -3.19 -23.65
C THR A 56 10.08 -3.84 -24.92
N GLN A 57 8.78 -3.89 -25.15
CA GLN A 57 8.19 -4.47 -26.36
C GLN A 57 8.31 -3.55 -27.58
N PHE A 58 8.23 -2.24 -27.38
CA PHE A 58 8.33 -1.22 -28.42
C PHE A 58 9.40 -0.16 -28.09
N PRO A 59 10.67 -0.55 -27.90
CA PRO A 59 11.72 0.35 -27.42
C PRO A 59 12.03 1.50 -28.39
N ALA A 60 11.76 1.32 -29.69
CA ALA A 60 11.93 2.37 -30.69
C ALA A 60 10.78 3.39 -30.73
N VAL A 61 9.65 3.12 -30.08
CA VAL A 61 8.41 3.90 -30.17
C VAL A 61 7.98 4.50 -28.84
N VAL A 62 8.00 3.68 -27.79
CA VAL A 62 7.58 4.09 -26.46
C VAL A 62 8.79 4.60 -25.68
N GLU A 63 8.68 5.83 -25.18
CA GLU A 63 9.71 6.44 -24.35
C GLU A 63 9.50 6.05 -22.87
N SER A 64 8.26 6.21 -22.37
CA SER A 64 7.92 5.87 -21.00
C SER A 64 6.44 5.51 -20.85
N VAL A 65 6.15 4.76 -19.79
CA VAL A 65 4.80 4.45 -19.33
C VAL A 65 4.67 4.95 -17.90
N MET A 66 3.65 5.75 -17.63
CA MET A 66 3.44 6.36 -16.32
C MET A 66 2.03 6.05 -15.79
N PRO A 67 1.89 5.53 -14.56
CA PRO A 67 0.59 5.35 -13.95
C PRO A 67 -0.04 6.73 -13.63
N VAL A 68 -1.32 6.90 -13.97
CA VAL A 68 -2.09 8.10 -13.60
C VAL A 68 -2.55 8.01 -12.14
N GLN A 69 -2.83 6.79 -11.70
CA GLN A 69 -3.25 6.55 -10.33
C GLN A 69 -2.09 6.00 -9.50
N LYS A 70 -1.69 6.75 -8.49
CA LYS A 70 -0.81 6.24 -7.45
C LYS A 70 -1.60 5.25 -6.60
N ARG A 71 -1.04 4.07 -6.26
CA ARG A 71 -1.69 3.03 -5.44
C ARG A 71 -2.24 3.58 -4.11
N TYR A 72 -1.60 4.63 -3.60
CA TYR A 72 -1.98 5.31 -2.34
C TYR A 72 -2.78 6.60 -2.55
N LYS A 73 -3.40 6.82 -3.72
CA LYS A 73 -4.10 8.07 -4.05
C LYS A 73 -5.16 8.45 -3.02
N LEU A 74 -5.97 7.49 -2.56
CA LEU A 74 -7.03 7.74 -1.58
C LEU A 74 -6.52 8.16 -0.20
N VAL A 75 -5.27 7.79 0.15
CA VAL A 75 -4.63 8.17 1.42
C VAL A 75 -3.59 9.28 1.24
N SER A 76 -3.41 9.77 0.02
CA SER A 76 -2.49 10.87 -0.29
C SER A 76 -3.06 12.23 0.11
N ARG A 77 -2.19 13.21 0.29
CA ARG A 77 -2.58 14.61 0.52
C ARG A 77 -3.35 15.23 -0.64
N GLU A 78 -3.19 14.70 -1.86
CA GLU A 78 -3.96 15.14 -3.03
C GLU A 78 -5.46 14.82 -2.86
N ALA A 79 -5.80 13.64 -2.34
CA ALA A 79 -7.17 13.22 -2.12
C ALA A 79 -7.72 13.66 -0.75
N HIS A 80 -6.85 13.74 0.26
CA HIS A 80 -7.21 14.09 1.64
C HIS A 80 -6.22 15.13 2.21
N PRO A 81 -6.39 16.43 1.91
CA PRO A 81 -5.47 17.48 2.32
C PRO A 81 -5.37 17.67 3.84
N ALA A 82 -6.48 17.48 4.54
CA ALA A 82 -6.54 17.63 5.99
C ALA A 82 -5.80 16.51 6.74
N ASN A 83 -5.31 16.83 7.95
CA ASN A 83 -4.74 15.82 8.83
C ASN A 83 -5.84 14.89 9.33
N SER A 84 -5.60 13.57 9.21
CA SER A 84 -6.49 12.58 9.81
C SER A 84 -6.21 12.43 11.30
N THR A 85 -7.27 12.35 12.08
CA THR A 85 -7.19 11.99 13.50
C THR A 85 -8.02 10.74 13.76
N ILE A 86 -7.45 9.79 14.48
CA ILE A 86 -8.11 8.51 14.81
C ILE A 86 -8.21 8.41 16.32
N LYS A 87 -9.42 8.33 16.84
CA LYS A 87 -9.66 8.12 18.27
C LYS A 87 -9.69 6.63 18.58
N VAL A 88 -8.77 6.19 19.44
CA VAL A 88 -8.70 4.82 19.93
C VAL A 88 -8.80 4.87 21.45
N ARG A 89 -9.95 4.49 22.02
CA ARG A 89 -10.24 4.66 23.43
C ARG A 89 -10.02 6.13 23.89
N ASN A 90 -9.09 6.35 24.82
CA ASN A 90 -8.76 7.69 25.36
C ASN A 90 -7.59 8.37 24.63
N HIS A 91 -7.08 7.74 23.55
CA HIS A 91 -5.94 8.22 22.79
C HIS A 91 -6.38 8.75 21.41
N VAL A 92 -5.72 9.80 20.94
CA VAL A 92 -5.93 10.37 19.60
C VAL A 92 -4.63 10.26 18.83
N ILE A 93 -4.64 9.43 17.79
CA ILE A 93 -3.52 9.29 16.85
C ILE A 93 -3.67 10.39 15.79
N GLY A 94 -2.58 11.04 15.40
CA GLY A 94 -2.60 12.17 14.46
C GLY A 94 -2.96 13.53 15.10
N GLY A 95 -3.14 13.58 16.41
CA GLY A 95 -3.30 14.81 17.17
C GLY A 95 -1.96 15.46 17.54
N ARG A 96 -1.99 16.44 18.45
CA ARG A 96 -0.78 17.16 18.89
C ARG A 96 0.14 16.34 19.78
N LYS A 97 -0.39 15.33 20.49
CA LYS A 97 0.35 14.48 21.41
C LYS A 97 0.89 13.24 20.68
N ILE A 98 2.18 13.00 20.79
CA ILE A 98 2.81 11.76 20.30
C ILE A 98 2.26 10.56 21.07
N GLN A 99 1.85 9.51 20.36
CA GLN A 99 1.42 8.25 20.93
C GLN A 99 2.56 7.23 20.81
N ILE A 100 2.88 6.57 21.93
CA ILE A 100 3.94 5.56 21.95
C ILE A 100 3.28 4.18 21.85
N MET A 101 3.62 3.47 20.79
CA MET A 101 3.18 2.10 20.51
C MET A 101 4.35 1.16 20.73
N ALA A 102 4.32 0.35 21.78
CA ALA A 102 5.41 -0.54 22.16
C ALA A 102 4.91 -1.94 22.46
N GLY A 103 5.76 -2.95 22.26
CA GLY A 103 5.44 -4.34 22.52
C GLY A 103 6.27 -5.31 21.66
N PRO A 104 6.01 -6.62 21.74
CA PRO A 104 6.80 -7.62 21.05
C PRO A 104 6.56 -7.57 19.53
N CYS A 105 7.59 -7.96 18.75
CA CYS A 105 7.46 -8.11 17.31
C CYS A 105 6.36 -9.15 16.96
N SER A 106 6.29 -10.22 17.73
CA SER A 106 5.33 -11.30 17.57
C SER A 106 4.72 -11.69 18.90
N VAL A 107 3.44 -12.07 18.92
CA VAL A 107 2.81 -12.72 20.06
C VAL A 107 3.18 -14.20 20.01
N GLU A 108 4.00 -14.66 20.94
CA GLU A 108 4.52 -16.03 20.98
C GLU A 108 3.95 -16.86 22.12
N SER A 109 3.67 -16.22 23.25
CA SER A 109 3.03 -16.83 24.41
C SER A 109 2.25 -15.80 25.25
N GLU A 110 1.35 -16.30 26.07
CA GLU A 110 0.59 -15.44 27.01
C GLU A 110 1.54 -14.73 27.99
N LYS A 111 2.47 -15.50 28.58
CA LYS A 111 3.42 -14.96 29.55
C LYS A 111 4.28 -13.84 28.95
N GLN A 112 4.89 -14.08 27.78
CA GLN A 112 5.71 -13.09 27.10
C GLN A 112 4.91 -11.80 26.83
N LEU A 113 3.66 -11.94 26.33
CA LEU A 113 2.83 -10.79 25.99
C LEU A 113 2.42 -9.98 27.21
N LEU A 114 1.98 -10.64 28.30
CA LEU A 114 1.51 -9.96 29.51
C LEU A 114 2.67 -9.28 30.24
N ASP A 115 3.81 -9.96 30.41
CA ASP A 115 5.01 -9.37 31.04
C ASP A 115 5.46 -8.12 30.25
N THR A 116 5.49 -8.22 28.90
CA THR A 116 5.84 -7.09 28.04
C THR A 116 4.81 -5.97 28.15
N ALA A 117 3.51 -6.28 28.16
CA ALA A 117 2.45 -5.28 28.24
C ALA A 117 2.52 -4.46 29.54
N VAL A 118 2.80 -5.12 30.66
CA VAL A 118 3.00 -4.47 31.95
C VAL A 118 4.23 -3.56 31.91
N ALA A 119 5.34 -4.07 31.41
CA ALA A 119 6.60 -3.31 31.33
C ALA A 119 6.48 -2.07 30.43
N VAL A 120 5.91 -2.20 29.23
CA VAL A 120 5.77 -1.05 28.32
C VAL A 120 4.76 -0.02 28.83
N LYS A 121 3.72 -0.47 29.54
CA LYS A 121 2.78 0.44 30.22
C LYS A 121 3.50 1.26 31.31
N ALA A 122 4.28 0.60 32.15
CA ALA A 122 5.07 1.26 33.20
C ALA A 122 6.08 2.27 32.61
N ALA A 123 6.62 1.98 31.42
CA ALA A 123 7.51 2.87 30.68
C ALA A 123 6.78 4.03 29.94
N GLY A 124 5.44 4.10 30.03
CA GLY A 124 4.66 5.21 29.47
C GLY A 124 4.08 4.97 28.07
N ALA A 125 4.13 3.74 27.54
CA ALA A 125 3.42 3.41 26.31
C ALA A 125 1.91 3.55 26.49
N THR A 126 1.26 4.01 25.43
CA THR A 126 -0.20 4.23 25.38
C THR A 126 -0.93 3.14 24.60
N ILE A 127 -0.22 2.46 23.72
CA ILE A 127 -0.74 1.40 22.86
C ILE A 127 0.22 0.20 22.92
N LEU A 128 -0.34 -0.99 23.16
CA LEU A 128 0.40 -2.25 23.05
C LEU A 128 0.44 -2.69 21.59
N ARG A 129 1.64 -2.92 21.07
CA ARG A 129 1.84 -3.50 19.73
C ARG A 129 2.22 -4.97 19.87
N GLY A 130 1.60 -5.85 19.09
CA GLY A 130 1.99 -7.25 18.99
C GLY A 130 1.48 -7.88 17.72
N GLY A 131 2.36 -8.46 16.89
CA GLY A 131 1.95 -9.14 15.66
C GLY A 131 1.30 -10.49 15.99
N ALA A 132 0.01 -10.63 15.65
CA ALA A 132 -0.72 -11.90 15.76
C ALA A 132 -0.55 -12.76 14.50
N PHE A 133 -0.44 -12.13 13.35
CA PHE A 133 -0.13 -12.75 12.05
C PHE A 133 1.24 -12.28 11.57
N LYS A 134 1.96 -13.17 10.86
CA LYS A 134 3.26 -12.85 10.26
C LYS A 134 3.24 -13.19 8.78
N PRO A 135 3.20 -12.20 7.87
CA PRO A 135 3.26 -12.44 6.43
C PRO A 135 4.66 -12.91 6.04
N ARG A 136 4.88 -14.22 6.09
CA ARG A 136 6.15 -14.85 5.71
C ARG A 136 6.06 -15.42 4.31
N THR A 137 7.14 -15.31 3.57
CA THR A 137 7.26 -15.88 2.22
C THR A 137 7.50 -17.39 2.25
N SER A 138 8.15 -17.88 3.31
CA SER A 138 8.41 -19.30 3.53
C SER A 138 7.30 -19.93 4.38
N PRO A 139 6.69 -21.05 3.94
CA PRO A 139 5.68 -21.76 4.72
C PRO A 139 6.25 -22.48 5.95
N TYR A 140 7.58 -22.62 6.04
CA TYR A 140 8.26 -23.28 7.16
C TYR A 140 8.55 -22.33 8.33
N GLU A 141 8.37 -21.02 8.14
CA GLU A 141 8.58 -20.05 9.20
C GLU A 141 7.32 -19.85 10.05
N PHE A 142 7.54 -19.36 11.28
CA PHE A 142 6.44 -19.04 12.20
C PHE A 142 5.49 -17.98 11.60
N GLN A 143 4.26 -18.36 11.35
CA GLN A 143 3.23 -17.51 10.72
C GLN A 143 2.45 -16.64 11.73
N GLY A 144 2.83 -16.66 13.01
CA GLY A 144 2.10 -16.05 14.11
C GLY A 144 1.11 -17.00 14.77
N LEU A 145 0.55 -16.60 15.92
CA LEU A 145 -0.48 -17.37 16.61
C LEU A 145 -1.89 -17.16 16.04
N GLY A 146 -2.03 -16.27 15.04
CA GLY A 146 -3.32 -15.99 14.41
C GLY A 146 -4.40 -15.58 15.42
N GLU A 147 -5.57 -16.19 15.33
CA GLU A 147 -6.71 -15.90 16.20
C GLU A 147 -6.39 -16.07 17.68
N LYS A 148 -5.58 -17.07 18.05
CA LYS A 148 -5.11 -17.24 19.43
C LYS A 148 -4.33 -16.02 19.88
N GLY A 149 -3.46 -15.47 19.04
CA GLY A 149 -2.72 -14.22 19.31
C GLY A 149 -3.64 -13.03 19.52
N LEU A 150 -4.73 -12.92 18.75
CA LEU A 150 -5.74 -11.87 18.93
C LEU A 150 -6.46 -11.98 20.27
N LYS A 151 -6.80 -13.20 20.71
CA LYS A 151 -7.41 -13.45 22.02
C LYS A 151 -6.46 -13.07 23.17
N LEU A 152 -5.17 -13.38 23.04
CA LEU A 152 -4.15 -12.97 24.01
C LEU A 152 -3.98 -11.44 24.07
N LEU A 153 -3.97 -10.77 22.92
CA LEU A 153 -3.94 -9.30 22.86
C LEU A 153 -5.19 -8.68 23.51
N ALA A 154 -6.37 -9.27 23.30
CA ALA A 154 -7.60 -8.82 23.97
C ALA A 154 -7.50 -8.98 25.50
N LYS A 155 -6.92 -10.07 25.98
CA LYS A 155 -6.65 -10.30 27.40
C LYS A 155 -5.68 -9.25 27.96
N ALA A 156 -4.54 -9.04 27.30
CA ALA A 156 -3.57 -8.03 27.70
C ALA A 156 -4.17 -6.61 27.76
N ARG A 157 -5.07 -6.28 26.82
CA ARG A 157 -5.83 -5.03 26.83
C ARG A 157 -6.74 -4.91 28.07
N GLN A 158 -7.40 -5.99 28.47
CA GLN A 158 -8.27 -6.00 29.65
C GLN A 158 -7.46 -5.79 30.93
N GLU A 159 -6.34 -6.47 31.08
CA GLU A 159 -5.50 -6.41 32.26
C GLU A 159 -4.73 -5.10 32.40
N THR A 160 -4.24 -4.55 31.30
CA THR A 160 -3.40 -3.35 31.33
C THR A 160 -4.13 -2.04 31.04
N GLY A 161 -5.29 -2.10 30.39
CA GLY A 161 -6.00 -0.91 29.90
C GLY A 161 -5.39 -0.26 28.66
N LEU A 162 -4.26 -0.76 28.13
CA LEU A 162 -3.65 -0.26 26.90
C LEU A 162 -4.60 -0.46 25.71
N ALA A 163 -4.57 0.47 24.74
CA ALA A 163 -5.10 0.17 23.41
C ALA A 163 -4.19 -0.85 22.72
N VAL A 164 -4.69 -1.54 21.70
CA VAL A 164 -3.93 -2.59 21.01
C VAL A 164 -3.84 -2.28 19.52
N ILE A 165 -2.68 -2.52 18.95
CA ILE A 165 -2.44 -2.55 17.51
C ILE A 165 -1.76 -3.87 17.12
N THR A 166 -2.21 -4.50 16.05
CA THR A 166 -1.68 -5.77 15.53
C THR A 166 -1.63 -5.75 14.00
N GLU A 167 -0.92 -6.68 13.45
CA GLU A 167 -0.83 -6.96 12.01
C GLU A 167 -1.23 -8.40 11.73
#